data_d8227cb501582b4b2cb17126fc732776
#
_entry.id   d8227cb501582b4b2cb17126fc732776
#
_cell.length_a   1.000
_cell.length_b   1.000
_cell.length_c   1.000
_cell.angle_alpha   90.00
_cell.angle_beta   90.00
_cell.angle_gamma   90.00
#
_symmetry.space_group_name_H-M   'P 1'
#
loop_
_entity.id
_entity.type
_entity.pdbx_description
1 polymer ?
#
loop_
_entity_poly.entity_id
_entity_poly.type
_entity_poly.pdbx_seq_one_letter_code
_entity_poly.pdbx_strand_id
1 'polypeptide(L)'
;MERELFTKLERWMKKKNRTPLIIQGARQVGKTWIMKEFGARFYENTVYINFDNNKAMKDVFELDFDLKRILSAIKIEYGKSFQAENTLIIFDEIQEAPKALASLKYFYENAPQYFIIAAGSLLGVALHQGTSFPVGKVDFLKLCPMSFSEFLLAVGENGLYETLKAQDYELINAYAGKYVDLLKKYYYVGGMPEVVQTYIDSDDLYEVREIQNNLLTYYEEDFSKHAPKEVVPRIMMVWNSIPSQLAKENRKFMYGALREGARAKDFELAIQWLEDAGLILRSYRVSKPDIPLIAYMEMNSFKMFMFDVGLLTAKAGLSARLLLDGSRIFEEFKGALTEQYVAQELHAAGYPLYYFATERSTGEIDFMLQGDLDCIPIEVKAEQNLRAKSLKAFCDKYQPDMAVRSSMANYKKEDWLINVPLYMLAEYLKNMVHAN
;
A
#
# COMPACT_ATOMS: atom_id res chain seq x y z
N MET A 1 -12.41 12.57 2.49
CA MET A 1 -12.51 11.14 2.88
C MET A 1 -11.67 10.90 4.12
N GLU A 2 -12.13 10.09 5.07
CA GLU A 2 -11.33 9.77 6.27
C GLU A 2 -10.25 8.74 5.91
N ARG A 3 -9.05 8.86 6.54
CA ARG A 3 -7.92 7.98 6.29
C ARG A 3 -7.32 7.53 7.63
N GLU A 4 -7.01 6.24 7.76
CA GLU A 4 -6.38 5.70 8.97
C GLU A 4 -5.04 6.35 9.30
N LEU A 5 -4.36 6.89 8.29
CA LEU A 5 -3.09 7.59 8.48
C LEU A 5 -3.20 8.82 9.40
N PHE A 6 -4.37 9.45 9.55
CA PHE A 6 -4.58 10.57 10.49
C PHE A 6 -4.18 10.20 11.92
N THR A 7 -4.55 8.99 12.39
CA THR A 7 -4.16 8.53 13.73
C THR A 7 -2.63 8.44 13.89
N LYS A 8 -1.91 8.02 12.84
CA LYS A 8 -0.43 7.97 12.85
C LYS A 8 0.17 9.37 12.81
N LEU A 9 -0.41 10.31 12.05
CA LEU A 9 -0.01 11.72 12.00
C LEU A 9 -0.21 12.40 13.35
N GLU A 10 -1.33 12.14 14.04
CA GLU A 10 -1.55 12.67 15.39
C GLU A 10 -0.54 12.13 16.40
N ARG A 11 -0.20 10.84 16.33
CA ARG A 11 0.86 10.26 17.18
C ARG A 11 2.20 10.91 16.90
N TRP A 12 2.55 11.14 15.62
CA TRP A 12 3.76 11.85 15.24
C TRP A 12 3.77 13.28 15.78
N MET A 13 2.68 14.02 15.64
CA MET A 13 2.55 15.40 16.14
C MET A 13 2.84 15.49 17.66
N LYS A 14 2.37 14.49 18.42
CA LYS A 14 2.49 14.45 19.90
C LYS A 14 3.84 13.90 20.39
N LYS A 15 4.73 13.44 19.51
CA LYS A 15 6.06 12.94 19.92
C LYS A 15 6.90 14.05 20.57
N LYS A 16 7.51 13.77 21.74
CA LYS A 16 8.39 14.70 22.44
C LYS A 16 9.67 15.02 21.63
N ASN A 17 10.27 13.99 21.01
CA ASN A 17 11.46 14.11 20.17
C ASN A 17 11.07 13.87 18.72
N ARG A 18 10.19 14.74 18.19
CA ARG A 18 9.66 14.64 16.84
C ARG A 18 10.76 14.99 15.82
N THR A 19 10.90 14.15 14.79
CA THR A 19 11.67 14.45 13.59
C THR A 19 10.76 14.99 12.49
N PRO A 20 11.26 15.70 11.46
CA PRO A 20 10.51 15.94 10.24
C PRO A 20 9.97 14.62 9.68
N LEU A 21 8.75 14.65 9.17
CA LEU A 21 8.07 13.48 8.66
C LEU A 21 8.11 13.44 7.13
N ILE A 22 8.37 12.27 6.57
CA ILE A 22 8.25 12.02 5.13
C ILE A 22 7.10 11.05 4.88
N ILE A 23 6.12 11.48 4.06
CA ILE A 23 5.03 10.61 3.59
C ILE A 23 5.42 10.02 2.24
N GLN A 24 5.59 8.71 2.21
CA GLN A 24 5.86 7.93 1.00
C GLN A 24 4.58 7.27 0.47
N GLY A 25 4.55 6.95 -0.81
CA GLY A 25 3.44 6.24 -1.46
C GLY A 25 3.39 6.54 -2.95
N ALA A 26 2.70 5.71 -3.71
CA ALA A 26 2.51 5.88 -5.15
C ALA A 26 1.92 7.25 -5.51
N ARG A 27 2.03 7.64 -6.77
CA ARG A 27 1.30 8.82 -7.26
C ARG A 27 -0.20 8.68 -7.05
N GLN A 28 -0.89 9.80 -6.81
CA GLN A 28 -2.35 9.90 -6.73
C GLN A 28 -3.03 9.09 -5.61
N VAL A 29 -2.28 8.58 -4.61
CA VAL A 29 -2.85 7.96 -3.41
C VAL A 29 -3.35 8.97 -2.37
N GLY A 30 -3.25 10.29 -2.66
CA GLY A 30 -3.79 11.35 -1.81
C GLY A 30 -2.79 11.99 -0.84
N LYS A 31 -1.47 11.92 -1.09
CA LYS A 31 -0.45 12.52 -0.20
C LYS A 31 -0.66 14.02 0.04
N THR A 32 -0.78 14.80 -1.02
CA THR A 32 -1.02 16.25 -0.94
C THR A 32 -2.29 16.56 -0.18
N TRP A 33 -3.36 15.80 -0.44
CA TRP A 33 -4.64 16.01 0.22
C TRP A 33 -4.53 15.78 1.73
N ILE A 34 -3.96 14.65 2.17
CA ILE A 34 -3.89 14.33 3.60
C ILE A 34 -3.00 15.29 4.37
N MET A 35 -1.89 15.77 3.77
CA MET A 35 -1.03 16.77 4.40
C MET A 35 -1.76 18.11 4.61
N LYS A 36 -2.49 18.60 3.59
CA LYS A 36 -3.28 19.83 3.67
C LYS A 36 -4.43 19.70 4.65
N GLU A 37 -5.15 18.59 4.61
CA GLU A 37 -6.26 18.31 5.52
C GLU A 37 -5.79 18.19 6.97
N PHE A 38 -4.64 17.53 7.20
CA PHE A 38 -4.03 17.47 8.53
C PHE A 38 -3.63 18.85 9.03
N GLY A 39 -3.06 19.68 8.16
CA GLY A 39 -2.75 21.07 8.48
C GLY A 39 -4.00 21.87 8.86
N ALA A 40 -5.07 21.74 8.08
CA ALA A 40 -6.33 22.45 8.32
C ALA A 40 -7.04 22.02 9.64
N ARG A 41 -6.91 20.74 10.02
CA ARG A 41 -7.55 20.22 11.25
C ARG A 41 -6.80 20.55 12.53
N PHE A 42 -5.48 20.61 12.50
CA PHE A 42 -4.66 20.61 13.72
C PHE A 42 -3.77 21.83 13.91
N TYR A 43 -3.66 22.74 12.92
CA TYR A 43 -2.82 23.91 12.97
C TYR A 43 -3.55 25.19 12.58
N GLU A 44 -3.15 26.30 13.17
CA GLU A 44 -3.71 27.62 12.81
C GLU A 44 -3.21 28.05 11.42
N ASN A 45 -1.98 27.68 11.07
CA ASN A 45 -1.36 28.00 9.81
C ASN A 45 -0.84 26.74 9.11
N THR A 46 -1.08 26.67 7.81
CA THR A 46 -0.50 25.62 6.95
C THR A 46 0.24 26.28 5.80
N VAL A 47 1.56 26.19 5.83
CA VAL A 47 2.44 26.69 4.78
C VAL A 47 2.69 25.56 3.79
N TYR A 48 2.25 25.73 2.54
CA TYR A 48 2.37 24.71 1.50
C TYR A 48 3.34 25.16 0.40
N ILE A 49 4.41 24.41 0.20
CA ILE A 49 5.42 24.63 -0.82
C ILE A 49 5.49 23.40 -1.71
N ASN A 50 5.17 23.58 -2.99
CA ASN A 50 5.31 22.54 -4.01
C ASN A 50 6.58 22.79 -4.80
N PHE A 51 7.54 21.89 -4.73
CA PHE A 51 8.82 22.05 -5.43
C PHE A 51 8.76 21.74 -6.94
N ASP A 52 7.70 21.12 -7.44
CA ASP A 52 7.59 20.90 -8.89
C ASP A 52 7.52 22.24 -9.66
N ASN A 53 6.77 23.21 -9.14
CA ASN A 53 6.50 24.49 -9.82
C ASN A 53 7.04 25.73 -9.11
N ASN A 54 7.78 25.61 -8.00
CA ASN A 54 8.32 26.74 -7.25
C ASN A 54 9.83 26.89 -7.41
N LYS A 55 10.25 27.57 -8.49
CA LYS A 55 11.66 27.81 -8.78
C LYS A 55 12.32 28.67 -7.71
N ALA A 56 11.65 29.71 -7.19
CA ALA A 56 12.23 30.61 -6.19
C ALA A 56 12.61 29.85 -4.92
N MET A 57 11.76 28.96 -4.45
CA MET A 57 12.08 28.14 -3.28
C MET A 57 13.17 27.11 -3.58
N LYS A 58 13.19 26.49 -4.78
CA LYS A 58 14.33 25.65 -5.19
C LYS A 58 15.66 26.42 -5.10
N ASP A 59 15.70 27.60 -5.70
CA ASP A 59 16.91 28.43 -5.73
C ASP A 59 17.38 28.82 -4.30
N VAL A 60 16.45 29.09 -3.36
CA VAL A 60 16.79 29.38 -1.95
C VAL A 60 17.49 28.21 -1.29
N PHE A 61 16.98 26.98 -1.48
CA PHE A 61 17.61 25.78 -0.89
C PHE A 61 18.95 25.45 -1.59
N GLU A 62 19.13 25.84 -2.86
CA GLU A 62 20.41 25.63 -3.56
C GLU A 62 21.56 26.52 -3.04
N LEU A 63 21.27 27.65 -2.39
CA LEU A 63 22.30 28.56 -1.85
C LEU A 63 23.10 27.89 -0.74
N ASP A 64 22.44 27.48 0.33
CA ASP A 64 23.03 26.81 1.50
C ASP A 64 21.94 26.30 2.47
N PHE A 65 22.37 25.84 3.66
CA PHE A 65 21.48 25.33 4.72
C PHE A 65 21.27 26.34 5.86
N ASP A 66 21.37 27.66 5.60
CA ASP A 66 21.05 28.68 6.60
C ASP A 66 19.53 28.73 6.86
N LEU A 67 19.13 28.16 7.99
CA LEU A 67 17.71 28.07 8.39
C LEU A 67 17.06 29.44 8.59
N LYS A 68 17.81 30.49 8.98
CA LYS A 68 17.25 31.84 9.14
C LYS A 68 16.80 32.38 7.77
N ARG A 69 17.64 32.20 6.75
CA ARG A 69 17.31 32.60 5.38
C ARG A 69 16.17 31.75 4.81
N ILE A 70 16.24 30.43 4.97
CA ILE A 70 15.19 29.51 4.49
C ILE A 70 13.85 29.87 5.12
N LEU A 71 13.79 30.05 6.45
CA LEU A 71 12.56 30.42 7.15
C LEU A 71 12.05 31.83 6.74
N SER A 72 12.97 32.78 6.46
CA SER A 72 12.57 34.08 5.94
C SER A 72 11.94 33.96 4.54
N ALA A 73 12.52 33.15 3.65
CA ALA A 73 11.96 32.88 2.34
C ALA A 73 10.59 32.19 2.43
N ILE A 74 10.43 31.20 3.34
CA ILE A 74 9.15 30.54 3.60
C ILE A 74 8.09 31.56 4.06
N LYS A 75 8.43 32.52 4.90
CA LYS A 75 7.52 33.59 5.34
C LYS A 75 7.12 34.51 4.18
N ILE A 76 8.06 34.85 3.31
CA ILE A 76 7.78 35.65 2.10
C ILE A 76 6.81 34.88 1.19
N GLU A 77 7.07 33.62 0.94
CA GLU A 77 6.24 32.76 0.08
C GLU A 77 4.83 32.61 0.65
N TYR A 78 4.71 32.43 1.97
CA TYR A 78 3.42 32.33 2.64
C TYR A 78 2.65 33.66 2.70
N GLY A 79 3.37 34.78 2.57
CA GLY A 79 2.78 36.14 2.62
C GLY A 79 2.34 36.61 4.00
N LYS A 80 2.63 35.87 5.06
CA LYS A 80 2.27 36.19 6.46
C LYS A 80 3.37 35.76 7.42
N SER A 81 3.45 36.41 8.55
CA SER A 81 4.21 35.91 9.69
C SER A 81 3.51 34.77 10.37
N PHE A 82 4.25 33.78 10.86
CA PHE A 82 3.71 32.63 11.60
C PHE A 82 4.64 32.25 12.75
N GLN A 83 4.08 31.58 13.75
CA GLN A 83 4.81 31.01 14.89
C GLN A 83 5.05 29.52 14.64
N ALA A 84 6.19 29.02 15.07
CA ALA A 84 6.60 27.64 14.82
C ALA A 84 5.62 26.63 15.42
N GLU A 85 5.12 26.91 16.62
CA GLU A 85 4.29 26.02 17.42
C GLU A 85 2.88 25.80 16.81
N ASN A 86 2.39 26.79 16.05
CA ASN A 86 1.02 26.79 15.50
C ASN A 86 1.01 26.54 13.99
N THR A 87 2.15 26.17 13.40
CA THR A 87 2.30 26.11 11.94
C THR A 87 2.81 24.77 11.47
N LEU A 88 2.11 24.19 10.53
CA LEU A 88 2.60 23.06 9.74
C LEU A 88 3.24 23.58 8.45
N ILE A 89 4.48 23.19 8.20
CA ILE A 89 5.17 23.42 6.92
C ILE A 89 5.10 22.14 6.11
N ILE A 90 4.58 22.23 4.89
CA ILE A 90 4.44 21.13 3.95
C ILE A 90 5.38 21.34 2.78
N PHE A 91 6.29 20.38 2.57
CA PHE A 91 7.17 20.29 1.41
C PHE A 91 6.65 19.17 0.47
N ASP A 92 5.96 19.56 -0.57
CA ASP A 92 5.41 18.61 -1.55
C ASP A 92 6.33 18.47 -2.75
N GLU A 93 6.35 17.28 -3.38
CA GLU A 93 7.26 16.87 -4.46
C GLU A 93 8.73 17.17 -4.13
N ILE A 94 9.15 16.82 -2.89
CA ILE A 94 10.46 17.16 -2.34
C ILE A 94 11.63 16.55 -3.12
N GLN A 95 11.40 15.47 -3.90
CA GLN A 95 12.42 14.89 -4.80
C GLN A 95 12.88 15.88 -5.89
N GLU A 96 12.06 16.88 -6.22
CA GLU A 96 12.40 17.94 -7.16
C GLU A 96 13.38 18.99 -6.59
N ALA A 97 13.68 18.91 -5.27
CA ALA A 97 14.60 19.78 -4.56
C ALA A 97 15.50 18.97 -3.61
N PRO A 98 16.56 18.29 -4.11
CA PRO A 98 17.40 17.40 -3.29
C PRO A 98 18.03 18.07 -2.07
N LYS A 99 18.37 19.38 -2.17
CA LYS A 99 18.87 20.15 -1.02
C LYS A 99 17.78 20.47 -0.01
N ALA A 100 16.52 20.66 -0.43
CA ALA A 100 15.41 20.78 0.51
C ALA A 100 15.23 19.48 1.30
N LEU A 101 15.34 18.31 0.67
CA LEU A 101 15.34 17.02 1.33
C LEU A 101 16.49 16.90 2.35
N ALA A 102 17.71 17.24 1.95
CA ALA A 102 18.88 17.24 2.82
C ALA A 102 18.72 18.23 4.00
N SER A 103 18.02 19.35 3.81
CA SER A 103 17.82 20.37 4.85
C SER A 103 16.98 19.89 6.04
N LEU A 104 16.16 18.84 5.88
CA LEU A 104 15.35 18.26 6.96
C LEU A 104 16.19 17.88 8.18
N LYS A 105 17.46 17.45 7.95
CA LYS A 105 18.43 17.20 9.05
C LYS A 105 18.66 18.44 9.87
N TYR A 106 18.89 19.57 9.22
CA TYR A 106 19.20 20.83 9.93
C TYR A 106 17.98 21.39 10.64
N PHE A 107 16.78 21.22 10.10
CA PHE A 107 15.54 21.53 10.82
C PHE A 107 15.43 20.72 12.11
N TYR A 108 15.68 19.41 12.06
CA TYR A 108 15.68 18.57 13.25
C TYR A 108 16.71 19.03 14.29
N GLU A 109 17.94 19.33 13.87
CA GLU A 109 19.05 19.65 14.78
C GLU A 109 18.97 21.06 15.36
N ASN A 110 18.51 22.06 14.58
CA ASN A 110 18.64 23.48 14.92
C ASN A 110 17.30 24.23 15.03
N ALA A 111 16.19 23.60 14.62
CA ALA A 111 14.86 24.22 14.64
C ALA A 111 13.74 23.17 14.90
N PRO A 112 13.87 22.34 15.97
CA PRO A 112 12.96 21.21 16.23
C PRO A 112 11.53 21.65 16.60
N GLN A 113 11.31 22.94 16.91
CA GLN A 113 10.01 23.52 17.21
C GLN A 113 9.09 23.57 15.97
N TYR A 114 9.65 23.55 14.76
CA TYR A 114 8.84 23.56 13.54
C TYR A 114 8.27 22.18 13.22
N PHE A 115 6.99 22.16 12.80
CA PHE A 115 6.34 20.96 12.31
C PHE A 115 6.51 20.89 10.79
N ILE A 116 7.23 19.87 10.31
CA ILE A 116 7.52 19.72 8.90
C ILE A 116 7.06 18.35 8.43
N ILE A 117 6.21 18.34 7.39
CA ILE A 117 5.86 17.14 6.66
C ILE A 117 6.31 17.32 5.22
N ALA A 118 7.03 16.34 4.68
CA ALA A 118 7.42 16.29 3.30
C ALA A 118 6.76 15.10 2.59
N ALA A 119 6.51 15.23 1.30
CA ALA A 119 6.06 14.13 0.45
C ALA A 119 6.73 14.16 -0.91
N GLY A 120 6.84 12.98 -1.51
CA GLY A 120 7.30 12.81 -2.88
C GLY A 120 6.83 11.48 -3.45
N SER A 121 6.32 11.52 -4.66
CA SER A 121 5.72 10.34 -5.31
C SER A 121 6.77 9.34 -5.80
N LEU A 122 7.94 9.79 -6.17
CA LEU A 122 9.08 8.98 -6.64
C LEU A 122 10.28 9.07 -5.70
N LEU A 123 10.02 9.35 -4.42
CA LEU A 123 11.08 9.52 -3.44
C LEU A 123 11.93 8.24 -3.29
N GLY A 124 11.31 7.04 -3.32
CA GLY A 124 12.02 5.77 -3.34
C GLY A 124 13.02 5.67 -4.49
N VAL A 125 12.60 6.05 -5.69
CA VAL A 125 13.46 6.10 -6.89
C VAL A 125 14.58 7.15 -6.76
N ALA A 126 14.25 8.36 -6.27
CA ALA A 126 15.22 9.46 -6.11
C ALA A 126 16.32 9.13 -5.08
N LEU A 127 16.02 8.36 -4.05
CA LEU A 127 16.98 7.95 -3.02
C LEU A 127 18.13 7.10 -3.58
N HIS A 128 17.90 6.33 -4.64
CA HIS A 128 18.92 5.53 -5.30
C HIS A 128 19.83 6.35 -6.27
N GLN A 129 19.49 7.60 -6.55
CA GLN A 129 20.26 8.47 -7.46
C GLN A 129 21.33 9.32 -6.77
N GLY A 130 21.76 8.98 -5.55
CA GLY A 130 22.91 9.61 -4.87
C GLY A 130 22.60 10.94 -4.17
N THR A 131 21.35 11.24 -3.88
CA THR A 131 20.95 12.40 -3.06
C THR A 131 21.41 12.21 -1.60
N SER A 132 21.95 13.30 -0.99
CA SER A 132 22.29 13.31 0.44
C SER A 132 21.01 13.17 1.27
N PHE A 133 20.74 11.97 1.77
CA PHE A 133 19.54 11.67 2.55
C PHE A 133 19.78 11.94 4.04
N PRO A 134 18.81 12.52 4.79
CA PRO A 134 18.94 12.82 6.22
C PRO A 134 18.76 11.57 7.10
N VAL A 135 19.68 10.61 7.00
CA VAL A 135 19.65 9.33 7.71
C VAL A 135 19.50 9.52 9.21
N GLY A 136 18.51 8.85 9.81
CA GLY A 136 18.26 8.90 11.26
C GLY A 136 17.72 10.24 11.79
N LYS A 137 17.36 11.18 10.90
CA LYS A 137 16.89 12.52 11.25
C LYS A 137 15.47 12.82 10.74
N VAL A 138 14.80 11.81 10.19
CA VAL A 138 13.43 11.89 9.69
C VAL A 138 12.65 10.62 10.07
N ASP A 139 11.35 10.78 10.29
CA ASP A 139 10.39 9.68 10.40
C ASP A 139 9.75 9.41 9.04
N PHE A 140 9.22 8.20 8.85
CA PHE A 140 8.50 7.81 7.64
C PHE A 140 7.10 7.31 7.95
N LEU A 141 6.14 7.71 7.13
CA LEU A 141 4.84 7.06 7.05
C LEU A 141 4.55 6.68 5.60
N LYS A 142 3.92 5.56 5.40
CA LYS A 142 3.51 5.09 4.08
C LYS A 142 2.01 5.30 3.90
N LEU A 143 1.63 5.98 2.82
CA LEU A 143 0.25 6.13 2.38
C LEU A 143 0.00 5.18 1.22
N CYS A 144 -0.85 4.18 1.47
CA CYS A 144 -1.31 3.21 0.47
C CYS A 144 -2.64 3.68 -0.17
N PRO A 145 -3.12 3.06 -1.25
CA PRO A 145 -4.51 3.16 -1.64
C PRO A 145 -5.44 2.91 -0.45
N MET A 146 -6.67 3.38 -0.50
CA MET A 146 -7.63 3.18 0.58
C MET A 146 -7.86 1.69 0.81
N SER A 147 -7.81 1.26 2.08
CA SER A 147 -8.19 -0.09 2.48
C SER A 147 -9.70 -0.30 2.35
N PHE A 148 -10.15 -1.55 2.43
CA PHE A 148 -11.59 -1.84 2.43
C PHE A 148 -12.31 -1.13 3.58
N SER A 149 -11.70 -1.06 4.77
CA SER A 149 -12.27 -0.30 5.91
C SER A 149 -12.39 1.20 5.61
N GLU A 150 -11.39 1.82 4.98
CA GLU A 150 -11.46 3.22 4.55
C GLU A 150 -12.51 3.43 3.43
N PHE A 151 -12.67 2.46 2.53
CA PHE A 151 -13.71 2.46 1.51
C PHE A 151 -15.11 2.44 2.13
N LEU A 152 -15.36 1.60 3.15
CA LEU A 152 -16.65 1.59 3.86
C LEU A 152 -17.01 2.98 4.42
N LEU A 153 -16.05 3.66 5.05
CA LEU A 153 -16.23 5.03 5.53
C LEU A 153 -16.54 6.01 4.40
N ALA A 154 -15.82 5.89 3.28
CA ALA A 154 -15.96 6.79 2.15
C ALA A 154 -17.35 6.68 1.49
N VAL A 155 -17.91 5.48 1.38
CA VAL A 155 -19.24 5.23 0.82
C VAL A 155 -20.38 5.39 1.85
N GLY A 156 -20.07 5.88 3.07
CA GLY A 156 -21.07 6.21 4.09
C GLY A 156 -21.53 5.00 4.94
N GLU A 157 -20.87 3.86 4.85
CA GLU A 157 -21.21 2.65 5.60
C GLU A 157 -20.57 2.62 7.01
N ASN A 158 -20.73 3.72 7.76
CA ASN A 158 -20.12 3.90 9.08
C ASN A 158 -20.47 2.78 10.07
N GLY A 159 -21.74 2.29 10.07
CA GLY A 159 -22.16 1.22 10.96
C GLY A 159 -21.43 -0.09 10.70
N LEU A 160 -21.18 -0.44 9.44
CA LEU A 160 -20.39 -1.62 9.07
C LEU A 160 -18.92 -1.45 9.47
N TYR A 161 -18.35 -0.27 9.24
CA TYR A 161 -16.99 0.04 9.67
C TYR A 161 -16.81 -0.12 11.19
N GLU A 162 -17.69 0.49 11.99
CA GLU A 162 -17.62 0.39 13.46
C GLU A 162 -17.78 -1.05 13.94
N THR A 163 -18.64 -1.84 13.29
CA THR A 163 -18.83 -3.25 13.61
C THR A 163 -17.56 -4.07 13.35
N LEU A 164 -16.83 -3.80 12.24
CA LEU A 164 -15.53 -4.41 11.96
C LEU A 164 -14.48 -4.02 13.01
N LYS A 165 -14.42 -2.74 13.38
CA LYS A 165 -13.49 -2.22 14.40
C LYS A 165 -13.73 -2.82 15.77
N ALA A 166 -15.00 -2.98 16.15
CA ALA A 166 -15.40 -3.59 17.41
C ALA A 166 -15.22 -5.11 17.42
N GLN A 167 -14.99 -5.74 16.24
CA GLN A 167 -14.96 -7.18 16.06
C GLN A 167 -16.22 -7.88 16.62
N ASP A 168 -17.39 -7.27 16.41
CA ASP A 168 -18.67 -7.88 16.76
C ASP A 168 -19.03 -8.99 15.76
N TYR A 169 -18.54 -10.19 16.04
CA TYR A 169 -18.65 -11.34 15.13
C TYR A 169 -20.10 -11.74 14.84
N GLU A 170 -21.03 -11.49 15.76
CA GLU A 170 -22.46 -11.79 15.59
C GLU A 170 -23.06 -10.84 14.55
N LEU A 171 -22.84 -9.54 14.72
CA LEU A 171 -23.29 -8.54 13.74
C LEU A 171 -22.57 -8.68 12.40
N ILE A 172 -21.26 -8.93 12.40
CA ILE A 172 -20.48 -9.19 11.17
C ILE A 172 -21.10 -10.34 10.38
N ASN A 173 -21.40 -11.46 11.04
CA ASN A 173 -22.01 -12.62 10.40
C ASN A 173 -23.46 -12.34 9.96
N ALA A 174 -24.24 -11.58 10.72
CA ALA A 174 -25.62 -11.21 10.35
C ALA A 174 -25.67 -10.33 9.09
N TYR A 175 -24.68 -9.44 8.90
CA TYR A 175 -24.58 -8.54 7.74
C TYR A 175 -23.60 -9.03 6.66
N ALA A 176 -23.18 -10.32 6.70
CA ALA A 176 -22.20 -10.88 5.77
C ALA A 176 -22.53 -10.62 4.29
N GLY A 177 -23.81 -10.73 3.90
CA GLY A 177 -24.23 -10.45 2.51
C GLY A 177 -23.89 -9.03 2.08
N LYS A 178 -24.16 -8.03 2.93
CA LYS A 178 -23.87 -6.63 2.63
C LYS A 178 -22.36 -6.37 2.52
N TYR A 179 -21.55 -6.96 3.40
CA TYR A 179 -20.10 -6.88 3.32
C TYR A 179 -19.55 -7.50 2.02
N VAL A 180 -20.08 -8.67 1.63
CA VAL A 180 -19.65 -9.36 0.41
C VAL A 180 -19.97 -8.53 -0.84
N ASP A 181 -21.15 -7.89 -0.90
CA ASP A 181 -21.54 -7.05 -2.02
C ASP A 181 -20.67 -5.79 -2.11
N LEU A 182 -20.35 -5.17 -0.98
CA LEU A 182 -19.43 -4.03 -0.92
C LEU A 182 -17.98 -4.44 -1.26
N LEU A 183 -17.54 -5.64 -0.83
CA LEU A 183 -16.22 -6.15 -1.19
C LEU A 183 -16.08 -6.42 -2.70
N LYS A 184 -17.14 -6.94 -3.36
CA LYS A 184 -17.16 -7.08 -4.83
C LYS A 184 -17.08 -5.73 -5.52
N LYS A 185 -17.79 -4.70 -5.00
CA LYS A 185 -17.67 -3.34 -5.52
C LYS A 185 -16.26 -2.80 -5.35
N TYR A 186 -15.66 -3.00 -4.17
CA TYR A 186 -14.27 -2.61 -3.91
C TYR A 186 -13.27 -3.33 -4.82
N TYR A 187 -13.49 -4.60 -5.17
CA TYR A 187 -12.63 -5.28 -6.16
C TYR A 187 -12.64 -4.59 -7.51
N TYR A 188 -13.77 -3.97 -7.90
CA TYR A 188 -13.86 -3.23 -9.14
C TYR A 188 -13.34 -1.80 -9.02
N VAL A 189 -13.76 -1.07 -8.00
CA VAL A 189 -13.40 0.34 -7.77
C VAL A 189 -11.96 0.48 -7.30
N GLY A 190 -11.50 -0.38 -6.40
CA GLY A 190 -10.21 -0.27 -5.74
C GLY A 190 -10.17 0.80 -4.65
N GLY A 191 -8.95 1.14 -4.24
CA GLY A 191 -8.69 2.12 -3.18
C GLY A 191 -8.07 3.43 -3.66
N MET A 192 -7.99 3.69 -4.97
CA MET A 192 -7.47 4.97 -5.46
C MET A 192 -8.47 6.10 -5.16
N PRO A 193 -8.06 7.19 -4.43
CA PRO A 193 -9.00 8.18 -3.92
C PRO A 193 -9.87 8.85 -5.00
N GLU A 194 -9.29 9.18 -6.16
CA GLU A 194 -10.04 9.77 -7.28
C GLU A 194 -11.10 8.80 -7.81
N VAL A 195 -10.76 7.53 -7.95
CA VAL A 195 -11.68 6.47 -8.40
C VAL A 195 -12.81 6.27 -7.40
N VAL A 196 -12.49 6.21 -6.10
CA VAL A 196 -13.49 6.09 -5.03
C VAL A 196 -14.41 7.32 -4.99
N GLN A 197 -13.85 8.52 -5.18
CA GLN A 197 -14.66 9.75 -5.23
C GLN A 197 -15.61 9.76 -6.44
N THR A 198 -15.11 9.39 -7.63
CA THR A 198 -15.94 9.25 -8.83
C THR A 198 -17.08 8.27 -8.59
N TYR A 199 -16.80 7.12 -7.98
CA TYR A 199 -17.84 6.14 -7.64
C TYR A 199 -18.90 6.71 -6.69
N ILE A 200 -18.50 7.49 -5.67
CA ILE A 200 -19.44 8.12 -4.72
C ILE A 200 -20.32 9.18 -5.41
N ASP A 201 -19.73 9.97 -6.29
CA ASP A 201 -20.40 11.12 -6.90
C ASP A 201 -21.36 10.70 -8.03
N SER A 202 -21.02 9.66 -8.81
CA SER A 202 -21.79 9.27 -9.99
C SER A 202 -22.53 7.93 -9.88
N ASP A 203 -22.05 7.00 -9.04
CA ASP A 203 -22.45 5.57 -9.00
C ASP A 203 -22.35 4.90 -10.40
N ASP A 204 -21.55 5.51 -11.32
CA ASP A 204 -21.34 5.01 -12.68
C ASP A 204 -20.03 4.24 -12.79
N LEU A 205 -20.13 2.93 -12.99
CA LEU A 205 -18.98 2.05 -13.14
C LEU A 205 -18.23 2.23 -14.47
N TYR A 206 -18.82 2.88 -15.48
CA TYR A 206 -18.10 3.26 -16.71
C TYR A 206 -17.16 4.43 -16.45
N GLU A 207 -17.63 5.48 -15.78
CA GLU A 207 -16.77 6.62 -15.38
C GLU A 207 -15.62 6.14 -14.48
N VAL A 208 -15.92 5.28 -13.50
CA VAL A 208 -14.91 4.63 -12.66
C VAL A 208 -13.82 3.98 -13.53
N ARG A 209 -14.20 3.22 -14.55
CA ARG A 209 -13.25 2.54 -15.45
C ARG A 209 -12.44 3.54 -16.28
N GLU A 210 -13.02 4.62 -16.74
CA GLU A 210 -12.29 5.67 -17.46
C GLU A 210 -11.20 6.29 -16.58
N ILE A 211 -11.51 6.66 -15.35
CA ILE A 211 -10.51 7.18 -14.41
C ILE A 211 -9.39 6.17 -14.15
N GLN A 212 -9.72 4.89 -13.93
CA GLN A 212 -8.71 3.84 -13.74
C GLN A 212 -7.78 3.70 -14.96
N ASN A 213 -8.34 3.74 -16.18
CA ASN A 213 -7.54 3.66 -17.41
C ASN A 213 -6.62 4.89 -17.56
N ASN A 214 -7.11 6.08 -17.21
CA ASN A 214 -6.31 7.29 -17.19
C ASN A 214 -5.15 7.18 -16.20
N LEU A 215 -5.41 6.66 -14.98
CA LEU A 215 -4.38 6.41 -13.99
C LEU A 215 -3.30 5.45 -14.49
N LEU A 216 -3.69 4.34 -15.12
CA LEU A 216 -2.76 3.39 -15.72
C LEU A 216 -1.89 4.04 -16.81
N THR A 217 -2.49 4.88 -17.66
CA THR A 217 -1.76 5.64 -18.69
C THR A 217 -0.78 6.61 -18.05
N TYR A 218 -1.17 7.36 -17.02
CA TYR A 218 -0.27 8.29 -16.32
C TYR A 218 0.93 7.59 -15.68
N TYR A 219 0.75 6.39 -15.12
CA TYR A 219 1.90 5.61 -14.62
C TYR A 219 2.85 5.19 -15.74
N GLU A 220 2.32 4.79 -16.90
CA GLU A 220 3.14 4.42 -18.06
C GLU A 220 3.91 5.62 -18.66
N GLU A 221 3.32 6.81 -18.63
CA GLU A 221 4.01 8.07 -18.96
C GLU A 221 5.12 8.40 -17.96
N ASP A 222 4.87 8.18 -16.65
CA ASP A 222 5.87 8.37 -15.60
C ASP A 222 7.09 7.45 -15.78
N PHE A 223 6.92 6.23 -16.27
CA PHE A 223 8.03 5.34 -16.59
C PHE A 223 8.96 6.00 -17.62
N SER A 224 8.38 6.58 -18.66
CA SER A 224 9.11 7.24 -19.75
C SER A 224 9.79 8.51 -19.30
N LYS A 225 9.20 9.25 -18.34
CA LYS A 225 9.69 10.55 -17.86
C LYS A 225 10.81 10.41 -16.81
N HIS A 226 10.70 9.43 -15.91
CA HIS A 226 11.52 9.38 -14.69
C HIS A 226 12.46 8.17 -14.60
N ALA A 227 12.22 7.09 -15.34
CA ALA A 227 13.12 5.94 -15.34
C ALA A 227 14.27 6.15 -16.36
N PRO A 228 15.43 5.48 -16.13
CA PRO A 228 16.49 5.44 -17.13
C PRO A 228 15.97 4.85 -18.45
N LYS A 229 16.27 5.51 -19.57
CA LYS A 229 15.70 5.17 -20.91
C LYS A 229 15.90 3.70 -21.29
N GLU A 230 17.02 3.12 -20.91
CA GLU A 230 17.37 1.72 -21.18
C GLU A 230 16.56 0.72 -20.32
N VAL A 231 15.97 1.18 -19.22
CA VAL A 231 15.17 0.33 -18.31
C VAL A 231 13.68 0.38 -18.65
N VAL A 232 13.19 1.49 -19.23
CA VAL A 232 11.76 1.70 -19.56
C VAL A 232 11.12 0.51 -20.30
N PRO A 233 11.70 -0.06 -21.37
CA PRO A 233 11.07 -1.19 -22.05
C PRO A 233 10.88 -2.41 -21.15
N ARG A 234 11.80 -2.64 -20.22
CA ARG A 234 11.72 -3.76 -19.27
C ARG A 234 10.69 -3.48 -18.17
N ILE A 235 10.57 -2.23 -17.71
CA ILE A 235 9.50 -1.81 -16.79
C ILE A 235 8.14 -2.09 -17.43
N MET A 236 7.94 -1.69 -18.68
CA MET A 236 6.70 -1.93 -19.42
C MET A 236 6.40 -3.43 -19.58
N MET A 237 7.42 -4.25 -19.86
CA MET A 237 7.25 -5.71 -19.96
C MET A 237 6.80 -6.32 -18.63
N VAL A 238 7.44 -5.95 -17.51
CA VAL A 238 7.06 -6.42 -16.17
C VAL A 238 5.65 -5.94 -15.84
N TRP A 239 5.37 -4.65 -15.97
CA TRP A 239 4.08 -4.02 -15.69
C TRP A 239 2.93 -4.68 -16.44
N ASN A 240 3.10 -4.92 -17.74
CA ASN A 240 2.07 -5.52 -18.58
C ASN A 240 1.89 -7.02 -18.32
N SER A 241 2.87 -7.68 -17.73
CA SER A 241 2.79 -9.12 -17.42
C SER A 241 2.00 -9.44 -16.14
N ILE A 242 1.76 -8.47 -15.25
CA ILE A 242 1.20 -8.71 -13.92
C ILE A 242 -0.10 -9.52 -13.97
N PRO A 243 -1.14 -9.17 -14.79
CA PRO A 243 -2.37 -9.95 -14.85
C PRO A 243 -2.13 -11.40 -15.26
N SER A 244 -1.28 -11.63 -16.27
CA SER A 244 -0.96 -12.97 -16.77
C SER A 244 -0.10 -13.80 -15.80
N GLN A 245 0.74 -13.16 -14.99
CA GLN A 245 1.51 -13.84 -13.94
C GLN A 245 0.60 -14.30 -12.80
N LEU A 246 -0.35 -13.46 -12.40
CA LEU A 246 -1.32 -13.78 -11.34
C LEU A 246 -2.36 -14.82 -11.77
N ALA A 247 -2.65 -14.94 -13.06
CA ALA A 247 -3.57 -15.95 -13.60
C ALA A 247 -2.99 -17.37 -13.57
N LYS A 248 -1.68 -17.55 -13.31
CA LYS A 248 -1.05 -18.87 -13.24
C LYS A 248 -1.38 -19.58 -11.93
N GLU A 249 -1.38 -20.91 -11.98
CA GLU A 249 -1.77 -21.76 -10.85
C GLU A 249 -0.96 -21.47 -9.56
N ASN A 250 0.38 -21.35 -9.67
CA ASN A 250 1.25 -21.10 -8.51
C ASN A 250 1.60 -19.61 -8.29
N ARG A 251 1.17 -18.72 -9.19
CA ARG A 251 1.38 -17.26 -9.14
C ARG A 251 2.81 -16.79 -8.88
N LYS A 252 3.79 -17.70 -8.89
CA LYS A 252 5.21 -17.37 -8.82
C LYS A 252 5.61 -16.55 -10.04
N PHE A 253 6.33 -15.46 -9.83
CA PHE A 253 6.83 -14.62 -10.93
C PHE A 253 7.82 -15.40 -11.80
N MET A 254 7.54 -15.46 -13.09
CA MET A 254 8.32 -16.23 -14.07
C MET A 254 8.91 -15.30 -15.12
N TYR A 255 10.21 -15.13 -15.10
CA TYR A 255 10.94 -14.30 -16.08
C TYR A 255 10.75 -14.79 -17.52
N GLY A 256 10.72 -16.11 -17.75
CA GLY A 256 10.46 -16.69 -19.07
C GLY A 256 9.10 -16.34 -19.67
N ALA A 257 8.12 -15.89 -18.87
CA ALA A 257 6.85 -15.39 -19.36
C ALA A 257 6.92 -13.96 -19.93
N LEU A 258 7.99 -13.21 -19.62
CA LEU A 258 8.23 -11.89 -20.19
C LEU A 258 8.82 -11.99 -21.60
N ARG A 259 9.78 -12.86 -21.77
CA ARG A 259 10.47 -13.14 -23.03
C ARG A 259 11.19 -14.48 -22.94
N GLU A 260 11.25 -15.21 -24.02
CA GLU A 260 12.05 -16.44 -24.11
C GLU A 260 13.52 -16.18 -23.73
N GLY A 261 14.08 -17.01 -22.86
CA GLY A 261 15.44 -16.89 -22.34
C GLY A 261 15.67 -15.74 -21.33
N ALA A 262 14.62 -15.05 -20.88
CA ALA A 262 14.74 -13.98 -19.89
C ALA A 262 15.27 -14.52 -18.54
N ARG A 263 16.20 -13.78 -17.94
CA ARG A 263 16.81 -14.08 -16.65
C ARG A 263 16.55 -12.98 -15.62
N ALA A 264 16.64 -13.29 -14.33
CA ALA A 264 16.45 -12.34 -13.24
C ALA A 264 17.26 -11.04 -13.42
N LYS A 265 18.55 -11.17 -13.71
CA LYS A 265 19.47 -10.02 -13.93
C LYS A 265 19.03 -9.03 -15.02
N ASP A 266 18.21 -9.49 -15.97
CA ASP A 266 17.76 -8.63 -17.08
C ASP A 266 16.63 -7.69 -16.66
N PHE A 267 15.88 -8.03 -15.58
CA PHE A 267 14.68 -7.34 -15.14
C PHE A 267 14.76 -6.80 -13.70
N GLU A 268 15.85 -7.08 -12.98
CA GLU A 268 16.00 -6.71 -11.57
C GLU A 268 15.82 -5.20 -11.34
N LEU A 269 16.48 -4.35 -12.13
CA LEU A 269 16.35 -2.90 -12.06
C LEU A 269 14.92 -2.42 -12.41
N ALA A 270 14.25 -3.09 -13.33
CA ALA A 270 12.88 -2.74 -13.70
C ALA A 270 11.88 -3.08 -12.59
N ILE A 271 12.05 -4.23 -11.95
CA ILE A 271 11.22 -4.66 -10.81
C ILE A 271 11.49 -3.76 -9.62
N GLN A 272 12.76 -3.45 -9.32
CA GLN A 272 13.14 -2.55 -8.25
C GLN A 272 12.52 -1.15 -8.46
N TRP A 273 12.57 -0.62 -9.68
CA TRP A 273 11.98 0.68 -10.01
C TRP A 273 10.47 0.71 -9.72
N LEU A 274 9.73 -0.33 -10.16
CA LEU A 274 8.29 -0.44 -9.90
C LEU A 274 7.96 -0.54 -8.40
N GLU A 275 8.79 -1.24 -7.64
CA GLU A 275 8.64 -1.37 -6.19
C GLU A 275 8.94 -0.04 -5.47
N ASP A 276 10.03 0.64 -5.84
CA ASP A 276 10.41 1.94 -5.29
C ASP A 276 9.39 3.05 -5.62
N ALA A 277 8.74 2.95 -6.79
CA ALA A 277 7.61 3.80 -7.17
C ALA A 277 6.32 3.44 -6.41
N GLY A 278 6.30 2.32 -5.66
CA GLY A 278 5.16 1.85 -4.89
C GLY A 278 4.02 1.25 -5.73
N LEU A 279 4.31 0.82 -6.97
CA LEU A 279 3.32 0.33 -7.93
C LEU A 279 3.12 -1.18 -7.89
N ILE A 280 4.07 -1.92 -7.31
CA ILE A 280 4.00 -3.36 -7.11
C ILE A 280 4.32 -3.74 -5.66
N LEU A 281 3.81 -4.91 -5.27
CA LEU A 281 4.08 -5.55 -4.00
C LEU A 281 4.70 -6.91 -4.28
N ARG A 282 5.80 -7.24 -3.61
CA ARG A 282 6.41 -8.57 -3.70
C ARG A 282 6.12 -9.37 -2.43
N SER A 283 5.58 -10.59 -2.60
CA SER A 283 5.49 -11.58 -1.53
C SER A 283 6.57 -12.62 -1.75
N TYR A 284 7.52 -12.69 -0.83
CA TYR A 284 8.68 -13.58 -0.95
C TYR A 284 8.41 -14.96 -0.39
N ARG A 285 8.95 -15.99 -1.07
CA ARG A 285 8.94 -17.34 -0.53
C ARG A 285 9.82 -17.41 0.72
N VAL A 286 9.36 -18.14 1.73
CA VAL A 286 10.21 -18.58 2.83
C VAL A 286 10.46 -20.07 2.72
N SER A 287 11.73 -20.49 2.90
CA SER A 287 12.14 -21.90 2.82
C SER A 287 11.73 -22.70 4.05
N LYS A 288 11.55 -22.01 5.19
CA LYS A 288 11.15 -22.58 6.48
C LYS A 288 10.18 -21.63 7.18
N PRO A 289 9.07 -22.12 7.74
CA PRO A 289 8.16 -21.30 8.52
C PRO A 289 8.65 -21.20 9.98
N ASP A 290 9.68 -20.40 10.20
CA ASP A 290 10.33 -20.21 11.50
C ASP A 290 10.71 -18.74 11.70
N ILE A 291 10.89 -18.29 12.94
CA ILE A 291 11.18 -16.90 13.30
C ILE A 291 12.69 -16.65 13.37
N PRO A 292 13.17 -15.54 12.80
CA PRO A 292 12.43 -14.52 12.04
C PRO A 292 12.27 -14.94 10.56
N LEU A 293 11.05 -14.74 10.00
CA LEU A 293 10.74 -15.13 8.61
C LEU A 293 11.74 -14.58 7.58
N ILE A 294 12.24 -13.35 7.82
CA ILE A 294 13.22 -12.71 6.94
C ILE A 294 14.53 -13.52 6.78
N ALA A 295 14.91 -14.31 7.80
CA ALA A 295 16.12 -15.12 7.75
C ALA A 295 15.97 -16.32 6.78
N TYR A 296 14.75 -16.70 6.47
CA TYR A 296 14.42 -17.83 5.58
C TYR A 296 13.88 -17.36 4.23
N MET A 297 13.95 -16.07 3.96
CA MET A 297 13.46 -15.46 2.71
C MET A 297 14.34 -15.83 1.51
N GLU A 298 13.71 -16.27 0.43
CA GLU A 298 14.34 -16.54 -0.85
C GLU A 298 14.12 -15.39 -1.83
N MET A 299 15.12 -14.54 -2.01
CA MET A 299 15.02 -13.33 -2.84
C MET A 299 14.64 -13.59 -4.31
N ASN A 300 15.02 -14.77 -4.83
CA ASN A 300 14.77 -15.15 -6.22
C ASN A 300 13.39 -15.82 -6.46
N SER A 301 12.60 -15.96 -5.42
CA SER A 301 11.30 -16.64 -5.48
C SER A 301 10.22 -15.77 -4.83
N PHE A 302 9.41 -15.12 -5.66
CA PHE A 302 8.36 -14.22 -5.16
C PHE A 302 7.11 -14.27 -6.04
N LYS A 303 5.97 -13.89 -5.48
CA LYS A 303 4.75 -13.50 -6.16
C LYS A 303 4.75 -11.98 -6.32
N MET A 304 4.20 -11.47 -7.43
CA MET A 304 4.11 -10.04 -7.70
C MET A 304 2.64 -9.61 -7.80
N PHE A 305 2.25 -8.65 -6.97
CA PHE A 305 0.93 -8.07 -6.97
C PHE A 305 0.98 -6.60 -7.40
N MET A 306 -0.11 -6.07 -7.91
CA MET A 306 -0.28 -4.63 -8.04
C MET A 306 -0.53 -3.99 -6.68
N PHE A 307 -0.30 -2.71 -6.57
CA PHE A 307 -0.55 -1.98 -5.33
C PHE A 307 -2.04 -1.67 -5.09
N ASP A 308 -2.90 -1.83 -6.12
CA ASP A 308 -4.35 -1.62 -6.04
C ASP A 308 -5.15 -2.65 -6.86
N VAL A 309 -6.20 -3.22 -6.24
CA VAL A 309 -7.03 -4.27 -6.84
C VAL A 309 -7.91 -3.74 -7.97
N GLY A 310 -8.43 -2.51 -7.87
CA GLY A 310 -9.25 -1.88 -8.91
C GLY A 310 -8.44 -1.62 -10.18
N LEU A 311 -7.20 -1.14 -10.02
CA LEU A 311 -6.29 -0.96 -11.16
C LEU A 311 -5.88 -2.30 -11.78
N LEU A 312 -5.74 -3.37 -11.00
CA LEU A 312 -5.53 -4.71 -11.56
C LEU A 312 -6.71 -5.16 -12.42
N THR A 313 -7.95 -4.94 -11.95
CA THR A 313 -9.15 -5.31 -12.72
C THR A 313 -9.27 -4.48 -13.99
N ALA A 314 -8.90 -3.20 -13.96
CA ALA A 314 -8.84 -2.34 -15.14
C ALA A 314 -7.80 -2.85 -16.15
N LYS A 315 -6.58 -3.12 -15.69
CA LYS A 315 -5.47 -3.59 -16.51
C LYS A 315 -5.75 -4.99 -17.10
N ALA A 316 -6.52 -5.82 -16.40
CA ALA A 316 -6.98 -7.12 -16.90
C ALA A 316 -8.21 -7.03 -17.82
N GLY A 317 -8.77 -5.85 -18.05
CA GLY A 317 -9.94 -5.64 -18.91
C GLY A 317 -11.24 -6.26 -18.36
N LEU A 318 -11.35 -6.44 -17.03
CA LEU A 318 -12.54 -7.06 -16.42
C LEU A 318 -13.71 -6.08 -16.38
N SER A 319 -14.87 -6.53 -16.88
CA SER A 319 -16.11 -5.75 -16.80
C SER A 319 -16.73 -5.81 -15.40
N ALA A 320 -17.49 -4.76 -15.04
CA ALA A 320 -18.24 -4.72 -13.78
C ALA A 320 -19.20 -5.92 -13.66
N ARG A 321 -19.85 -6.30 -14.75
CA ARG A 321 -20.80 -7.42 -14.79
C ARG A 321 -20.16 -8.74 -14.37
N LEU A 322 -18.94 -9.03 -14.80
CA LEU A 322 -18.22 -10.26 -14.43
C LEU A 322 -17.97 -10.34 -12.92
N LEU A 323 -17.65 -9.22 -12.29
CA LEU A 323 -17.34 -9.15 -10.86
C LEU A 323 -18.59 -9.18 -9.97
N LEU A 324 -19.64 -8.47 -10.39
CA LEU A 324 -20.86 -8.30 -9.60
C LEU A 324 -21.83 -9.47 -9.74
N ASP A 325 -22.03 -10.00 -10.96
CA ASP A 325 -23.01 -11.05 -11.26
C ASP A 325 -22.49 -12.47 -11.02
N GLY A 326 -21.18 -12.67 -10.81
CA GLY A 326 -20.61 -13.97 -10.45
C GLY A 326 -20.62 -15.03 -11.55
N SER A 327 -20.16 -14.70 -12.77
CA SER A 327 -20.05 -15.65 -13.87
C SER A 327 -19.05 -16.79 -13.58
N ARG A 328 -19.42 -18.04 -13.93
CA ARG A 328 -18.55 -19.23 -13.81
C ARG A 328 -17.25 -19.13 -14.64
N ILE A 329 -17.25 -18.37 -15.74
CA ILE A 329 -16.08 -18.15 -16.62
C ILE A 329 -14.95 -17.42 -15.89
N PHE A 330 -15.25 -16.77 -14.75
CA PHE A 330 -14.34 -15.94 -13.99
C PHE A 330 -13.63 -16.68 -12.83
N GLU A 331 -13.93 -17.98 -12.59
CA GLU A 331 -13.50 -18.71 -11.39
C GLU A 331 -11.97 -18.74 -11.20
N GLU A 332 -11.18 -18.93 -12.27
CA GLU A 332 -9.71 -18.97 -12.18
C GLU A 332 -9.11 -17.63 -11.74
N PHE A 333 -9.52 -16.54 -12.37
CA PHE A 333 -8.99 -15.21 -12.05
C PHE A 333 -9.54 -14.66 -10.72
N LYS A 334 -10.68 -15.15 -10.24
CA LYS A 334 -11.26 -14.80 -8.95
C LYS A 334 -10.32 -15.14 -7.77
N GLY A 335 -9.65 -16.29 -7.83
CA GLY A 335 -8.59 -16.63 -6.88
C GLY A 335 -7.43 -15.64 -6.89
N ALA A 336 -6.99 -15.22 -8.08
CA ALA A 336 -5.94 -14.23 -8.24
C ALA A 336 -6.32 -12.85 -7.66
N LEU A 337 -7.55 -12.39 -7.92
CA LEU A 337 -8.06 -11.13 -7.35
C LEU A 337 -8.18 -11.18 -5.84
N THR A 338 -8.60 -12.33 -5.28
CA THR A 338 -8.74 -12.47 -3.84
C THR A 338 -7.38 -12.42 -3.15
N GLU A 339 -6.35 -13.08 -3.69
CA GLU A 339 -4.98 -12.97 -3.15
C GLU A 339 -4.41 -11.57 -3.37
N GLN A 340 -4.66 -10.92 -4.50
CA GLN A 340 -4.30 -9.53 -4.75
C GLN A 340 -4.88 -8.60 -3.69
N TYR A 341 -6.16 -8.75 -3.37
CA TYR A 341 -6.83 -7.99 -2.33
C TYR A 341 -6.17 -8.22 -0.97
N VAL A 342 -5.96 -9.48 -0.59
CA VAL A 342 -5.32 -9.81 0.69
C VAL A 342 -3.90 -9.25 0.77
N ALA A 343 -3.10 -9.34 -0.31
CA ALA A 343 -1.77 -8.75 -0.37
C ALA A 343 -1.80 -7.23 -0.14
N GLN A 344 -2.75 -6.53 -0.76
CA GLN A 344 -2.96 -5.09 -0.61
C GLN A 344 -3.34 -4.74 0.84
N GLU A 345 -4.30 -5.44 1.44
CA GLU A 345 -4.74 -5.19 2.82
C GLU A 345 -3.65 -5.46 3.84
N LEU A 346 -2.91 -6.58 3.72
CA LEU A 346 -1.77 -6.88 4.58
C LEU A 346 -0.67 -5.83 4.47
N HIS A 347 -0.37 -5.39 3.23
CA HIS A 347 0.62 -4.35 3.00
C HIS A 347 0.20 -3.00 3.59
N ALA A 348 -1.06 -2.59 3.42
CA ALA A 348 -1.61 -1.36 4.00
C ALA A 348 -1.59 -1.39 5.54
N ALA A 349 -1.81 -2.57 6.14
CA ALA A 349 -1.67 -2.81 7.57
C ALA A 349 -0.21 -2.79 8.07
N GLY A 350 0.78 -2.79 7.15
CA GLY A 350 2.20 -2.71 7.47
C GLY A 350 2.92 -4.05 7.60
N TYR A 351 2.29 -5.16 7.19
CA TYR A 351 2.94 -6.47 7.22
C TYR A 351 3.86 -6.68 6.01
N PRO A 352 5.08 -7.20 6.22
CA PRO A 352 5.88 -7.78 5.15
C PRO A 352 5.14 -8.98 4.54
N LEU A 353 5.20 -9.10 3.22
CA LEU A 353 4.50 -10.18 2.52
C LEU A 353 5.43 -11.38 2.32
N TYR A 354 5.06 -12.50 2.90
CA TYR A 354 5.72 -13.79 2.71
C TYR A 354 4.70 -14.86 2.33
N TYR A 355 5.15 -15.90 1.63
CA TYR A 355 4.40 -17.13 1.40
C TYR A 355 5.29 -18.34 1.64
N PHE A 356 4.68 -19.50 1.91
CA PHE A 356 5.42 -20.73 2.07
C PHE A 356 5.03 -21.73 0.99
N ALA A 357 6.03 -22.36 0.37
CA ALA A 357 5.81 -23.47 -0.55
C ALA A 357 6.92 -24.50 -0.39
N THR A 358 6.54 -25.79 -0.40
CA THR A 358 7.52 -26.89 -0.38
C THR A 358 8.26 -26.97 -1.71
N GLU A 359 9.48 -27.51 -1.72
CA GLU A 359 10.30 -27.66 -2.95
C GLU A 359 9.60 -28.45 -4.06
N ARG A 360 8.74 -29.42 -3.68
CA ARG A 360 8.01 -30.29 -4.61
C ARG A 360 6.62 -29.76 -4.93
N SER A 361 6.30 -28.52 -4.61
CA SER A 361 5.00 -27.81 -4.85
C SER A 361 3.73 -28.57 -4.46
N THR A 362 3.81 -29.54 -3.52
CA THR A 362 2.65 -30.31 -3.05
C THR A 362 1.87 -29.63 -1.93
N GLY A 363 2.33 -28.48 -1.44
CA GLY A 363 1.66 -27.67 -0.41
C GLY A 363 2.16 -26.25 -0.45
N GLU A 364 1.26 -25.32 -0.65
CA GLU A 364 1.50 -23.88 -0.62
C GLU A 364 0.59 -23.24 0.42
N ILE A 365 1.09 -22.26 1.16
CA ILE A 365 0.36 -21.36 2.05
C ILE A 365 0.47 -19.98 1.44
N ASP A 366 -0.68 -19.35 1.14
CA ASP A 366 -0.75 -18.13 0.36
C ASP A 366 -0.02 -16.95 1.00
N PHE A 367 -0.15 -16.79 2.35
CA PHE A 367 0.61 -15.80 3.11
C PHE A 367 1.10 -16.39 4.44
N MET A 368 2.27 -15.89 4.87
CA MET A 368 2.86 -16.18 6.18
C MET A 368 3.10 -14.87 6.91
N LEU A 369 2.54 -14.71 8.09
CA LEU A 369 2.85 -13.57 8.96
C LEU A 369 3.72 -14.02 10.11
N GLN A 370 4.58 -13.12 10.57
CA GLN A 370 5.37 -13.30 11.77
C GLN A 370 4.58 -12.74 12.95
N GLY A 371 4.21 -13.59 13.89
CA GLY A 371 3.78 -13.21 15.23
C GLY A 371 4.98 -13.01 16.16
N ASP A 372 4.74 -12.83 17.44
CA ASP A 372 5.81 -12.64 18.43
C ASP A 372 6.60 -13.91 18.70
N LEU A 373 5.93 -15.05 18.82
CA LEU A 373 6.53 -16.33 19.17
C LEU A 373 6.34 -17.41 18.10
N ASP A 374 5.49 -17.19 17.10
CA ASP A 374 5.14 -18.17 16.08
C ASP A 374 4.83 -17.53 14.72
N CYS A 375 4.75 -18.36 13.69
CA CYS A 375 4.34 -17.98 12.35
C CYS A 375 2.86 -18.27 12.14
N ILE A 376 2.11 -17.31 11.60
CA ILE A 376 0.68 -17.42 11.32
C ILE A 376 0.50 -17.74 9.83
N PRO A 377 0.16 -19.00 9.46
CA PRO A 377 -0.18 -19.34 8.08
C PRO A 377 -1.59 -18.82 7.73
N ILE A 378 -1.71 -18.20 6.55
CA ILE A 378 -2.98 -17.70 6.02
C ILE A 378 -3.23 -18.36 4.66
N GLU A 379 -4.30 -19.11 4.57
CA GLU A 379 -4.85 -19.70 3.35
C GLU A 379 -6.00 -18.81 2.85
N VAL A 380 -5.99 -18.44 1.57
CA VAL A 380 -6.99 -17.56 0.96
C VAL A 380 -7.92 -18.38 0.07
N LYS A 381 -9.23 -18.20 0.24
CA LYS A 381 -10.26 -18.85 -0.57
C LYS A 381 -11.24 -17.83 -1.15
N ALA A 382 -11.38 -17.84 -2.45
CA ALA A 382 -12.26 -16.90 -3.17
C ALA A 382 -13.77 -17.20 -2.98
N GLU A 383 -14.10 -18.36 -2.44
CA GLU A 383 -15.48 -18.85 -2.29
C GLU A 383 -15.77 -19.37 -0.87
N GLN A 384 -17.00 -19.89 -0.71
CA GLN A 384 -17.42 -20.55 0.51
C GLN A 384 -16.93 -22.01 0.64
N ASN A 385 -16.20 -22.54 -0.37
CA ASN A 385 -15.63 -23.88 -0.29
C ASN A 385 -14.45 -23.89 0.68
N LEU A 386 -14.64 -24.47 1.83
CA LEU A 386 -13.76 -24.39 2.98
C LEU A 386 -12.69 -25.49 3.04
N ARG A 387 -12.46 -26.25 1.95
CA ARG A 387 -11.40 -27.26 1.93
C ARG A 387 -10.02 -26.62 1.93
N ALA A 388 -9.26 -26.83 3.01
CA ALA A 388 -7.92 -26.28 3.21
C ALA A 388 -6.89 -27.41 3.43
N LYS A 389 -6.72 -28.28 2.44
CA LYS A 389 -5.84 -29.47 2.55
C LYS A 389 -4.37 -29.08 2.79
N SER A 390 -3.87 -28.07 2.09
CA SER A 390 -2.50 -27.58 2.24
C SER A 390 -2.28 -27.00 3.65
N LEU A 391 -3.23 -26.18 4.13
CA LEU A 391 -3.15 -25.59 5.46
C LEU A 391 -3.22 -26.67 6.55
N LYS A 392 -4.09 -27.69 6.39
CA LYS A 392 -4.17 -28.81 7.35
C LYS A 392 -2.86 -29.58 7.42
N ALA A 393 -2.29 -29.94 6.25
CA ALA A 393 -1.00 -30.65 6.19
C ALA A 393 0.15 -29.82 6.77
N PHE A 394 0.10 -28.49 6.58
CA PHE A 394 1.05 -27.56 7.20
C PHE A 394 0.90 -27.59 8.73
N CYS A 395 -0.30 -27.44 9.25
CA CYS A 395 -0.57 -27.44 10.69
C CYS A 395 -0.20 -28.76 11.35
N ASP A 396 -0.49 -29.90 10.71
CA ASP A 396 -0.10 -31.21 11.24
C ASP A 396 1.42 -31.38 11.34
N LYS A 397 2.19 -30.73 10.43
CA LYS A 397 3.64 -30.83 10.42
C LYS A 397 4.34 -29.82 11.33
N TYR A 398 3.89 -28.55 11.29
CA TYR A 398 4.60 -27.44 11.96
C TYR A 398 3.95 -26.99 13.26
N GLN A 399 2.70 -27.40 13.51
CA GLN A 399 1.93 -27.16 14.75
C GLN A 399 1.91 -25.68 15.17
N PRO A 400 1.53 -24.73 14.27
CA PRO A 400 1.44 -23.34 14.65
C PRO A 400 0.34 -23.13 15.70
N ASP A 401 0.55 -22.17 16.61
CA ASP A 401 -0.44 -21.81 17.64
C ASP A 401 -1.77 -21.33 17.02
N MET A 402 -1.70 -20.76 15.84
CA MET A 402 -2.84 -20.26 15.09
C MET A 402 -2.69 -20.51 13.60
N ALA A 403 -3.80 -20.90 12.96
CA ALA A 403 -3.94 -20.95 11.52
C ALA A 403 -5.17 -20.16 11.07
N VAL A 404 -5.05 -19.38 10.02
CA VAL A 404 -6.12 -18.56 9.48
C VAL A 404 -6.50 -19.04 8.09
N ARG A 405 -7.78 -19.21 7.84
CA ARG A 405 -8.35 -19.29 6.51
C ARG A 405 -9.18 -18.04 6.26
N SER A 406 -8.85 -17.27 5.24
CA SER A 406 -9.64 -16.11 4.85
C SER A 406 -10.50 -16.43 3.63
N SER A 407 -11.82 -16.23 3.74
CA SER A 407 -12.78 -16.66 2.71
C SER A 407 -14.02 -15.75 2.68
N MET A 408 -14.94 -15.99 1.74
CA MET A 408 -16.26 -15.33 1.74
C MET A 408 -17.25 -15.93 2.75
N ALA A 409 -16.85 -16.96 3.51
CA ALA A 409 -17.70 -17.56 4.56
C ALA A 409 -17.63 -16.74 5.85
N ASN A 410 -18.64 -16.92 6.70
CA ASN A 410 -18.76 -16.27 8.00
C ASN A 410 -17.57 -16.56 8.92
N TYR A 411 -17.34 -15.65 9.88
CA TYR A 411 -16.39 -15.89 10.94
C TYR A 411 -16.75 -17.15 11.72
N LYS A 412 -15.78 -18.04 11.87
CA LYS A 412 -15.93 -19.27 12.65
C LYS A 412 -14.58 -19.70 13.24
N LYS A 413 -14.56 -19.96 14.54
CA LYS A 413 -13.42 -20.56 15.21
C LYS A 413 -13.65 -22.07 15.33
N GLU A 414 -12.70 -22.84 14.78
CA GLU A 414 -12.63 -24.31 14.89
C GLU A 414 -11.43 -24.68 15.77
N ASP A 415 -11.28 -25.96 16.16
CA ASP A 415 -10.23 -26.40 17.10
C ASP A 415 -8.80 -26.03 16.62
N TRP A 416 -8.54 -26.10 15.32
CA TRP A 416 -7.20 -25.91 14.75
C TRP A 416 -7.11 -24.74 13.78
N LEU A 417 -8.21 -24.06 13.48
CA LEU A 417 -8.35 -23.12 12.39
C LEU A 417 -9.37 -22.02 12.74
N ILE A 418 -9.05 -20.81 12.36
CA ILE A 418 -10.01 -19.71 12.40
C ILE A 418 -10.35 -19.31 10.97
N ASN A 419 -11.64 -19.36 10.60
CA ASN A 419 -12.11 -18.76 9.37
C ASN A 419 -12.43 -17.30 9.62
N VAL A 420 -11.67 -16.41 8.98
CA VAL A 420 -11.85 -14.96 9.05
C VAL A 420 -12.42 -14.49 7.70
N PRO A 421 -13.60 -13.83 7.67
CA PRO A 421 -14.12 -13.25 6.44
C PRO A 421 -13.10 -12.33 5.76
N LEU A 422 -13.01 -12.38 4.43
CA LEU A 422 -12.07 -11.56 3.66
C LEU A 422 -12.17 -10.08 4.01
N TYR A 423 -13.38 -9.55 4.08
CA TYR A 423 -13.66 -8.15 4.41
C TYR A 423 -13.26 -7.74 5.84
N MET A 424 -12.92 -8.69 6.71
CA MET A 424 -12.54 -8.48 8.09
C MET A 424 -11.05 -8.72 8.35
N LEU A 425 -10.33 -9.36 7.42
CA LEU A 425 -8.99 -9.92 7.68
C LEU A 425 -8.01 -8.87 8.23
N ALA A 426 -7.93 -7.69 7.61
CA ALA A 426 -7.00 -6.65 8.04
C ALA A 426 -7.29 -6.16 9.47
N GLU A 427 -8.57 -5.94 9.80
CA GLU A 427 -8.96 -5.50 11.15
C GLU A 427 -8.76 -6.60 12.20
N TYR A 428 -9.01 -7.85 11.82
CA TYR A 428 -8.77 -9.00 12.69
C TYR A 428 -7.29 -9.10 13.08
N LEU A 429 -6.40 -8.97 12.11
CA LEU A 429 -4.95 -9.09 12.33
C LEU A 429 -4.35 -7.89 13.08
N LYS A 430 -4.84 -6.65 12.85
CA LYS A 430 -4.38 -5.47 13.59
C LYS A 430 -4.52 -5.65 15.11
N ASN A 431 -5.62 -6.22 15.57
CA ASN A 431 -5.87 -6.44 16.99
C ASN A 431 -5.06 -7.59 17.58
N MET A 432 -4.55 -8.51 16.75
CA MET A 432 -3.71 -9.62 17.21
C MET A 432 -2.25 -9.21 17.45
N VAL A 433 -1.70 -8.38 16.55
CA VAL A 433 -0.29 -7.96 16.63
C VAL A 433 -0.10 -6.78 17.59
N HIS A 434 -1.17 -6.03 17.91
CA HIS A 434 -1.13 -4.94 18.87
C HIS A 434 -1.66 -5.32 20.27
N ALA A 435 -2.10 -6.55 20.47
CA ALA A 435 -2.57 -7.05 21.77
C ALA A 435 -1.41 -7.49 22.69
N ASN A 436 -0.14 -7.38 22.21
CA ASN A 436 1.07 -7.66 22.97
C ASN A 436 1.93 -6.37 23.08
#